data_cf6f008b4fe271df8c72b2472d52b864
#
_entry.id   cf6f008b4fe271df8c72b2472d52b864
#
_cell.length_a   1.000
_cell.length_b   1.000
_cell.length_c   1.000
_cell.angle_alpha   90.00
_cell.angle_beta   90.00
_cell.angle_gamma   90.00
#
_symmetry.space_group_name_H-M   'P 1'
#
loop_
_entity.id
_entity.type
_entity.pdbx_description
1 polymer ?
#
loop_
_entity_poly.entity_id
_entity_poly.type
_entity_poly.pdbx_seq_one_letter_code
_entity_poly.pdbx_strand_id
1 'polypeptide(L)'
;MDYQTLSDTKILNYEQRKIAVFEEIKGLFEELPFLLDIWYQDAYHTTPEEKIHQTPGEHQSESFCAIYHLIIDELSDYKRFTKRIIRDIVLNFEDTIKEHVTPYLAHLMEHNRNISLTEQEYIYANTSTRFHLMRNIVTSKTNFAEKETGFMGTELIDNQGTFHGFAELRPAPLVQTEAADYGLDLLETTLSSLDELTADIFDLVSYQWMIGKRDSEGFIEFHSDDALLLRHYEKGETPEMLKFKERDRFTIMQRVAALSSVWIALHNGPERVKIVNASEINSKHYNFQDFKRMFDIGSVRIAFDKKTNKPKGIYALQIKPSTLLQPYLDGTKSSLGVLDLKVFKYSYVSQREHKRLIRYLSRQWKIRSIKGTINQPFKIATLLTEMNFPARLNGVQLRDSFEQVLDDLQRDEVISNWSYTEEIEEARIGKRGWVQNYWSQISIIITPPSTVVLENKKKITLSNAPVETNASTNELTEPEYTEVLLEKEEDIVEMPKTIQELTPEMMLAKINELGYSIRKAADEMGISHTTLSRYIAHKIKRQNKDNDQKMMLWLEMNS
;
A
#
# COMPACT_ATOMS: atom_id res chain seq x y z
N MET A 1 21.22 31.78 28.99
CA MET A 1 21.38 33.25 28.72
C MET A 1 20.33 33.61 27.70
N ASP A 2 19.54 34.64 27.95
CA ASP A 2 18.44 34.98 27.04
C ASP A 2 18.99 35.75 25.83
N TYR A 3 18.84 35.19 24.64
CA TYR A 3 19.28 35.80 23.38
C TYR A 3 18.66 37.17 23.12
N GLN A 4 17.40 37.36 23.53
CA GLN A 4 16.68 38.62 23.35
C GLN A 4 17.30 39.80 24.12
N THR A 5 18.06 39.53 25.18
CA THR A 5 18.71 40.57 25.99
C THR A 5 20.05 41.02 25.45
N LEU A 6 20.58 40.39 24.37
CA LEU A 6 21.87 40.77 23.77
C LEU A 6 21.68 42.02 22.90
N SER A 7 22.51 43.03 23.16
CA SER A 7 22.55 44.25 22.34
C SER A 7 23.11 43.95 20.95
N ASP A 8 22.46 44.49 19.89
CA ASP A 8 22.82 44.27 18.47
C ASP A 8 24.25 44.72 18.12
N THR A 9 24.87 45.64 18.90
CA THR A 9 26.19 46.19 18.65
C THR A 9 27.30 45.63 19.56
N LYS A 10 26.93 44.79 20.55
CA LYS A 10 27.91 44.21 21.47
C LYS A 10 28.71 43.11 20.78
N ILE A 11 30.02 43.10 20.97
CA ILE A 11 30.90 42.02 20.53
C ILE A 11 30.56 40.74 21.31
N LEU A 12 30.26 39.66 20.60
CA LEU A 12 29.87 38.39 21.16
C LEU A 12 31.09 37.52 21.50
N ASN A 13 31.04 36.89 22.66
CA ASN A 13 32.00 35.81 22.98
C ASN A 13 31.60 34.53 22.24
N TYR A 14 32.39 33.45 22.34
CA TYR A 14 32.16 32.19 21.63
C TYR A 14 30.76 31.59 21.87
N GLU A 15 30.34 31.45 23.13
CA GLU A 15 29.01 30.93 23.49
C GLU A 15 27.89 31.78 22.89
N GLN A 16 28.01 33.09 22.98
CA GLN A 16 27.03 34.04 22.45
C GLN A 16 26.97 33.98 20.91
N ARG A 17 28.09 33.70 20.23
CA ARG A 17 28.12 33.52 18.76
C ARG A 17 27.37 32.27 18.35
N LYS A 18 27.58 31.12 19.04
CA LYS A 18 26.84 29.88 18.76
C LYS A 18 25.33 30.08 18.88
N ILE A 19 24.88 30.69 20.00
CA ILE A 19 23.47 30.98 20.21
C ILE A 19 22.95 31.95 19.13
N ALA A 20 23.69 32.98 18.79
CA ALA A 20 23.30 33.95 17.76
C ALA A 20 23.18 33.32 16.38
N VAL A 21 24.10 32.45 16.00
CA VAL A 21 24.01 31.68 14.74
C VAL A 21 22.73 30.84 14.73
N PHE A 22 22.48 30.04 15.76
CA PHE A 22 21.27 29.21 15.86
C PHE A 22 19.97 30.05 15.77
N GLU A 23 19.88 31.12 16.57
CA GLU A 23 18.68 31.96 16.64
C GLU A 23 18.37 32.67 15.31
N GLU A 24 19.39 33.07 14.53
CA GLU A 24 19.18 33.73 13.26
C GLU A 24 18.92 32.72 12.10
N ILE A 25 19.44 31.48 12.17
CA ILE A 25 19.19 30.46 11.12
C ILE A 25 17.95 29.63 11.34
N LYS A 26 17.42 29.53 12.57
CA LYS A 26 16.29 28.64 12.88
C LYS A 26 15.07 28.88 11.99
N GLY A 27 14.81 30.13 11.59
CA GLY A 27 13.74 30.50 10.66
C GLY A 27 13.92 29.94 9.25
N LEU A 28 15.15 29.66 8.81
CA LEU A 28 15.43 29.08 7.51
C LEU A 28 15.12 27.57 7.44
N PHE A 29 15.02 26.92 8.60
CA PHE A 29 14.87 25.47 8.74
C PHE A 29 13.67 25.08 9.65
N GLU A 30 12.66 25.94 9.76
CA GLU A 30 11.45 25.69 10.56
C GLU A 30 10.71 24.42 10.15
N GLU A 31 10.87 23.99 8.90
CA GLU A 31 10.30 22.77 8.39
C GLU A 31 10.94 21.48 8.91
N LEU A 32 12.07 21.57 9.64
CA LEU A 32 12.88 20.47 10.15
C LEU A 32 13.01 20.53 11.68
N PRO A 33 11.90 20.38 12.44
CA PRO A 33 11.91 20.59 13.89
C PRO A 33 12.91 19.67 14.63
N PHE A 34 13.08 18.42 14.21
CA PHE A 34 14.03 17.48 14.78
C PHE A 34 15.47 17.99 14.67
N LEU A 35 15.81 18.69 13.57
CA LEU A 35 17.12 19.28 13.37
C LEU A 35 17.34 20.48 14.28
N LEU A 36 16.30 21.30 14.44
CA LEU A 36 16.36 22.45 15.35
C LEU A 36 16.55 22.02 16.81
N ASP A 37 16.02 20.87 17.21
CA ASP A 37 16.24 20.31 18.55
C ASP A 37 17.71 19.92 18.75
N ILE A 38 18.35 19.28 17.76
CA ILE A 38 19.78 18.94 17.79
C ILE A 38 20.62 20.20 17.85
N TRP A 39 20.38 21.15 16.93
CA TRP A 39 21.15 22.41 16.87
C TRP A 39 20.93 23.29 18.11
N TYR A 40 19.76 23.23 18.74
CA TYR A 40 19.51 23.90 20.01
C TYR A 40 20.46 23.36 21.09
N GLN A 41 20.57 22.04 21.20
CA GLN A 41 21.51 21.43 22.16
C GLN A 41 22.95 21.86 21.85
N ASP A 42 23.35 21.80 20.58
CA ASP A 42 24.68 22.23 20.14
C ASP A 42 24.96 23.72 20.44
N ALA A 43 23.98 24.59 20.21
CA ALA A 43 24.13 26.02 20.40
C ALA A 43 24.21 26.44 21.87
N TYR A 44 23.40 25.81 22.72
CA TYR A 44 23.25 26.21 24.12
C TYR A 44 24.14 25.42 25.09
N HIS A 45 24.71 24.28 24.66
CA HIS A 45 25.71 23.55 25.43
C HIS A 45 27.10 23.82 24.90
N THR A 46 28.01 24.27 25.75
CA THR A 46 29.40 24.58 25.39
C THR A 46 30.35 23.94 26.39
N THR A 47 31.25 23.11 25.91
CA THR A 47 32.24 22.46 26.76
C THR A 47 33.36 23.43 27.18
N PRO A 48 34.12 23.16 28.25
CA PRO A 48 35.27 23.96 28.63
C PRO A 48 36.33 24.04 27.53
N GLU A 49 36.55 22.98 26.77
CA GLU A 49 37.51 22.89 25.68
C GLU A 49 37.13 23.81 24.52
N GLU A 50 35.87 23.81 24.11
CA GLU A 50 35.33 24.72 23.09
C GLU A 50 35.52 26.18 23.48
N LYS A 51 35.35 26.51 24.76
CA LYS A 51 35.59 27.89 25.24
C LYS A 51 37.04 28.32 25.07
N ILE A 52 37.99 27.40 25.27
CA ILE A 52 39.43 27.67 25.12
C ILE A 52 39.79 27.83 23.64
N HIS A 53 39.34 26.89 22.81
CA HIS A 53 39.71 26.88 21.37
C HIS A 53 38.81 27.79 20.51
N GLN A 54 37.66 28.22 21.02
CA GLN A 54 36.67 29.06 20.33
C GLN A 54 36.15 28.47 19.01
N THR A 55 36.12 27.13 18.91
CA THR A 55 35.62 26.37 17.77
C THR A 55 34.66 25.30 18.27
N PRO A 56 33.65 24.89 17.45
CA PRO A 56 32.79 23.75 17.77
C PRO A 56 33.60 22.47 18.00
N GLY A 57 33.31 21.75 19.08
CA GLY A 57 34.00 20.51 19.42
C GLY A 57 33.43 19.29 18.69
N GLU A 58 34.10 18.13 18.85
CA GLU A 58 33.67 16.85 18.28
C GLU A 58 32.27 16.37 18.74
N HIS A 59 31.75 16.96 19.81
CA HIS A 59 30.40 16.63 20.33
C HIS A 59 29.27 17.40 19.62
N GLN A 60 29.61 18.35 18.76
CA GLN A 60 28.64 19.09 17.97
C GLN A 60 28.26 18.29 16.71
N SER A 61 27.02 18.44 16.25
CA SER A 61 26.63 17.84 14.98
C SER A 61 27.41 18.41 13.82
N GLU A 62 27.80 17.58 12.85
CA GLU A 62 28.52 18.00 11.66
C GLU A 62 27.82 19.14 10.93
N SER A 63 26.49 19.11 10.86
CA SER A 63 25.67 20.13 10.21
C SER A 63 25.75 21.47 10.95
N PHE A 64 25.68 21.49 12.28
CA PHE A 64 25.81 22.72 13.05
C PHE A 64 27.23 23.30 12.96
N CYS A 65 28.25 22.43 13.02
CA CYS A 65 29.64 22.83 12.82
C CYS A 65 29.84 23.50 11.44
N ALA A 66 29.30 22.85 10.38
CA ALA A 66 29.40 23.39 9.01
C ALA A 66 28.75 24.76 8.89
N ILE A 67 27.56 24.97 9.46
CA ILE A 67 26.89 26.27 9.48
C ILE A 67 27.69 27.30 10.26
N TYR A 68 28.15 26.93 11.44
CA TYR A 68 28.93 27.84 12.29
C TYR A 68 30.18 28.34 11.56
N HIS A 69 30.96 27.42 10.98
CA HIS A 69 32.17 27.76 10.22
C HIS A 69 31.85 28.59 8.98
N LEU A 70 30.81 28.21 8.21
CA LEU A 70 30.39 28.98 7.03
C LEU A 70 30.07 30.44 7.39
N ILE A 71 29.31 30.67 8.45
CA ILE A 71 28.86 32.02 8.83
C ILE A 71 30.00 32.82 9.49
N ILE A 72 30.76 32.16 10.37
CA ILE A 72 31.75 32.87 11.18
C ILE A 72 33.09 32.97 10.47
N ASP A 73 33.56 31.94 9.79
CA ASP A 73 34.92 31.85 9.26
C ASP A 73 35.01 32.13 7.76
N GLU A 74 34.03 31.63 6.96
CA GLU A 74 34.13 31.67 5.50
C GLU A 74 33.34 32.83 4.85
N LEU A 75 32.18 33.17 5.38
CA LEU A 75 31.34 34.23 4.79
C LEU A 75 31.64 35.63 5.36
N SER A 76 32.57 35.73 6.33
CA SER A 76 32.82 37.00 7.00
C SER A 76 34.26 37.44 6.98
N ASP A 77 34.48 38.62 6.43
CA ASP A 77 35.72 39.38 6.53
C ASP A 77 35.84 40.16 7.86
N TYR A 78 34.85 40.06 8.73
CA TYR A 78 34.79 40.81 9.97
C TYR A 78 35.60 40.10 11.07
N LYS A 79 36.49 40.89 11.72
CA LYS A 79 37.28 40.43 12.89
C LYS A 79 36.48 40.39 14.20
N ARG A 80 35.31 40.99 14.24
CA ARG A 80 34.47 41.11 15.46
C ARG A 80 33.03 40.88 15.12
N PHE A 81 32.41 39.87 15.74
CA PHE A 81 31.03 39.50 15.50
C PHE A 81 30.09 40.15 16.50
N THR A 82 29.06 40.77 15.97
CA THR A 82 27.92 41.27 16.73
C THR A 82 26.64 40.55 16.24
N LYS A 83 25.59 40.58 17.02
CA LYS A 83 24.29 40.03 16.63
C LYS A 83 23.83 40.56 15.28
N ARG A 84 23.98 41.84 15.04
CA ARG A 84 23.63 42.51 13.77
C ARG A 84 24.41 41.91 12.58
N ILE A 85 25.71 41.74 12.72
CA ILE A 85 26.54 41.20 11.62
C ILE A 85 26.13 39.78 11.27
N ILE A 86 25.87 38.90 12.28
CA ILE A 86 25.39 37.54 12.04
C ILE A 86 24.05 37.56 11.31
N ARG A 87 23.12 38.40 11.74
CA ARG A 87 21.82 38.58 11.07
C ARG A 87 21.97 39.04 9.63
N ASP A 88 22.80 40.03 9.39
CA ASP A 88 23.04 40.59 8.03
C ASP A 88 23.65 39.50 7.12
N ILE A 89 24.58 38.67 7.62
CA ILE A 89 25.15 37.53 6.89
C ILE A 89 24.05 36.51 6.56
N VAL A 90 23.26 36.08 7.53
CA VAL A 90 22.18 35.09 7.32
C VAL A 90 21.16 35.57 6.29
N LEU A 91 20.74 36.83 6.36
CA LEU A 91 19.77 37.41 5.42
C LEU A 91 20.33 37.56 3.99
N ASN A 92 21.62 37.89 3.85
CA ASN A 92 22.21 38.11 2.53
C ASN A 92 22.69 36.82 1.85
N PHE A 93 22.92 35.75 2.61
CA PHE A 93 23.49 34.48 2.13
C PHE A 93 22.58 33.28 2.42
N GLU A 94 21.26 33.49 2.52
CA GLU A 94 20.29 32.44 2.84
C GLU A 94 20.42 31.21 1.93
N ASP A 95 20.47 31.44 0.60
CA ASP A 95 20.55 30.34 -0.38
C ASP A 95 21.90 29.60 -0.26
N THR A 96 23.00 30.33 -0.09
CA THR A 96 24.33 29.73 0.11
C THR A 96 24.40 28.89 1.39
N ILE A 97 23.78 29.35 2.47
CA ILE A 97 23.70 28.61 3.73
C ILE A 97 22.89 27.30 3.53
N LYS A 98 21.74 27.38 2.87
CA LYS A 98 20.92 26.21 2.56
C LYS A 98 21.66 25.20 1.68
N GLU A 99 22.31 25.66 0.60
CA GLU A 99 23.08 24.80 -0.30
C GLU A 99 24.27 24.12 0.41
N HIS A 100 25.01 24.87 1.23
CA HIS A 100 26.16 24.34 1.94
C HIS A 100 25.81 23.28 2.97
N VAL A 101 24.66 23.42 3.64
CA VAL A 101 24.19 22.52 4.69
C VAL A 101 23.45 21.30 4.12
N THR A 102 22.90 21.39 2.92
CA THR A 102 22.12 20.31 2.30
C THR A 102 22.79 18.92 2.36
N PRO A 103 24.10 18.73 2.10
CA PRO A 103 24.74 17.41 2.19
C PRO A 103 24.68 16.80 3.61
N TYR A 104 24.83 17.64 4.64
CA TYR A 104 24.77 17.20 6.04
C TYR A 104 23.34 16.91 6.47
N LEU A 105 22.36 17.69 5.96
CA LEU A 105 20.94 17.47 6.23
C LEU A 105 20.45 16.16 5.64
N ALA A 106 20.90 15.81 4.45
CA ALA A 106 20.48 14.57 3.79
C ALA A 106 20.73 13.34 4.68
N HIS A 107 21.92 13.27 5.30
CA HIS A 107 22.25 12.17 6.20
C HIS A 107 21.39 12.17 7.48
N LEU A 108 21.16 13.33 8.08
CA LEU A 108 20.33 13.47 9.28
C LEU A 108 18.86 13.15 9.00
N MET A 109 18.33 13.59 7.85
CA MET A 109 16.98 13.27 7.43
C MET A 109 16.80 11.76 7.18
N GLU A 110 17.79 11.12 6.57
CA GLU A 110 17.80 9.67 6.40
C GLU A 110 17.83 8.93 7.73
N HIS A 111 18.70 9.35 8.65
CA HIS A 111 18.80 8.79 9.99
C HIS A 111 17.47 8.89 10.76
N ASN A 112 16.86 10.08 10.79
CA ASN A 112 15.58 10.29 11.47
C ASN A 112 14.45 9.47 10.85
N ARG A 113 14.40 9.35 9.53
CA ARG A 113 13.44 8.49 8.81
C ARG A 113 13.62 7.02 9.19
N ASN A 114 14.87 6.54 9.21
CA ASN A 114 15.19 5.16 9.55
C ASN A 114 14.78 4.83 10.98
N ILE A 115 15.05 5.70 11.95
CA ILE A 115 14.60 5.54 13.34
C ILE A 115 13.08 5.50 13.38
N SER A 116 12.39 6.44 12.75
CA SER A 116 10.93 6.49 12.74
C SER A 116 10.30 5.21 12.18
N LEU A 117 10.89 4.59 11.16
CA LEU A 117 10.40 3.32 10.59
C LEU A 117 10.71 2.11 11.48
N THR A 118 11.86 2.09 12.17
CA THR A 118 12.30 0.93 12.96
C THR A 118 11.72 0.89 14.37
N GLU A 119 11.29 2.03 14.91
CA GLU A 119 10.62 2.11 16.23
C GLU A 119 9.16 1.70 16.20
N GLN A 120 8.55 1.61 15.02
CA GLN A 120 7.15 1.22 14.89
C GLN A 120 7.00 -0.31 14.93
N GLU A 121 5.90 -0.78 15.51
CA GLU A 121 5.50 -2.20 15.48
C GLU A 121 4.42 -2.46 14.43
N TYR A 122 3.71 -1.43 14.01
CA TYR A 122 2.61 -1.52 13.05
C TYR A 122 2.47 -0.23 12.22
N ILE A 123 1.81 -0.38 11.07
CA ILE A 123 1.33 0.73 10.26
C ILE A 123 -0.20 0.70 10.21
N TYR A 124 -0.81 1.78 9.72
CA TYR A 124 -2.24 1.83 9.48
C TYR A 124 -2.55 1.50 8.02
N ALA A 125 -3.51 0.61 7.80
CA ALA A 125 -4.00 0.25 6.48
C ALA A 125 -5.52 0.38 6.39
N ASN A 126 -6.04 0.80 5.25
CA ASN A 126 -7.49 0.87 5.06
C ASN A 126 -8.13 -0.52 5.02
N THR A 127 -9.27 -0.67 5.68
CA THR A 127 -9.95 -1.96 5.87
C THR A 127 -11.18 -2.15 4.99
N SER A 128 -11.52 -1.21 4.10
CA SER A 128 -12.66 -1.34 3.19
C SER A 128 -12.46 -2.46 2.17
N THR A 129 -13.56 -3.09 1.76
CA THR A 129 -13.52 -4.19 0.78
C THR A 129 -12.89 -3.77 -0.54
N ARG A 130 -13.26 -2.60 -1.08
CA ARG A 130 -12.70 -2.11 -2.36
C ARG A 130 -11.21 -1.85 -2.29
N PHE A 131 -10.73 -1.25 -1.20
CA PHE A 131 -9.28 -1.05 -1.02
C PHE A 131 -8.51 -2.38 -0.95
N HIS A 132 -9.07 -3.34 -0.22
CA HIS A 132 -8.50 -4.69 -0.12
C HIS A 132 -8.46 -5.40 -1.49
N LEU A 133 -9.53 -5.30 -2.29
CA LEU A 133 -9.55 -5.86 -3.65
C LEU A 133 -8.48 -5.21 -4.54
N MET A 134 -8.38 -3.88 -4.54
CA MET A 134 -7.36 -3.14 -5.31
C MET A 134 -5.94 -3.55 -4.93
N ARG A 135 -5.68 -3.79 -3.64
CA ARG A 135 -4.40 -4.33 -3.20
C ARG A 135 -4.18 -5.77 -3.65
N ASN A 136 -5.20 -6.62 -3.54
CA ASN A 136 -5.05 -8.05 -3.81
C ASN A 136 -4.83 -8.37 -5.30
N ILE A 137 -5.32 -7.54 -6.23
CA ILE A 137 -5.06 -7.77 -7.66
C ILE A 137 -3.57 -7.73 -8.01
N VAL A 138 -2.75 -7.00 -7.24
CA VAL A 138 -1.31 -6.89 -7.50
C VAL A 138 -0.47 -8.01 -6.87
N THR A 139 -1.09 -8.97 -6.20
CA THR A 139 -0.37 -10.06 -5.50
C THR A 139 0.04 -11.21 -6.41
N SER A 140 -0.49 -11.29 -7.63
CA SER A 140 -0.17 -12.39 -8.55
C SER A 140 -0.41 -12.01 -10.01
N LYS A 141 0.56 -12.35 -10.86
CA LYS A 141 0.42 -12.22 -12.31
C LYS A 141 -0.75 -13.03 -12.89
N THR A 142 -1.15 -14.11 -12.23
CA THR A 142 -2.27 -14.97 -12.69
C THR A 142 -3.63 -14.32 -12.50
N ASN A 143 -3.72 -13.20 -11.82
CA ASN A 143 -4.95 -12.42 -11.71
C ASN A 143 -5.32 -11.73 -13.03
N PHE A 144 -4.34 -11.58 -13.95
CA PHE A 144 -4.54 -10.88 -15.22
C PHE A 144 -4.55 -11.86 -16.39
N ALA A 145 -5.50 -11.65 -17.30
CA ALA A 145 -5.63 -12.37 -18.55
C ALA A 145 -5.74 -11.39 -19.72
N GLU A 146 -5.33 -11.80 -20.91
CA GLU A 146 -5.47 -11.00 -22.12
C GLU A 146 -6.95 -10.75 -22.42
N LYS A 147 -7.30 -9.50 -22.68
CA LYS A 147 -8.65 -9.05 -23.03
C LYS A 147 -8.72 -8.74 -24.54
N GLU A 148 -9.92 -8.69 -25.10
CA GLU A 148 -10.16 -8.31 -26.50
C GLU A 148 -9.58 -6.94 -26.87
N THR A 149 -9.39 -6.06 -25.88
CA THR A 149 -8.75 -4.75 -26.02
C THR A 149 -7.25 -4.82 -26.27
N GLY A 150 -6.63 -6.01 -26.20
CA GLY A 150 -5.17 -6.20 -26.26
C GLY A 150 -4.43 -5.87 -24.97
N PHE A 151 -5.13 -5.46 -23.92
CA PHE A 151 -4.54 -5.25 -22.59
C PHE A 151 -4.74 -6.48 -21.70
N MET A 152 -3.78 -6.68 -20.79
CA MET A 152 -3.95 -7.65 -19.71
C MET A 152 -4.89 -7.06 -18.66
N GLY A 153 -6.00 -7.72 -18.38
CA GLY A 153 -7.04 -7.23 -17.49
C GLY A 153 -7.60 -8.28 -16.55
N THR A 154 -8.25 -7.82 -15.48
CA THR A 154 -8.95 -8.66 -14.51
C THR A 154 -10.20 -7.96 -13.99
N GLU A 155 -11.11 -8.71 -13.43
CA GLU A 155 -12.29 -8.22 -12.73
C GLU A 155 -12.00 -8.05 -11.24
N LEU A 156 -12.59 -7.02 -10.64
CA LEU A 156 -12.59 -6.82 -9.19
C LEU A 156 -13.87 -7.46 -8.65
N ILE A 157 -13.75 -8.68 -8.17
CA ILE A 157 -14.86 -9.46 -7.59
C ILE A 157 -14.50 -9.81 -6.15
N ASP A 158 -15.42 -9.58 -5.22
CA ASP A 158 -15.23 -9.94 -3.82
C ASP A 158 -15.51 -11.43 -3.56
N ASN A 159 -15.28 -11.88 -2.33
CA ASN A 159 -15.50 -13.28 -1.93
C ASN A 159 -16.97 -13.70 -1.92
N GLN A 160 -17.90 -12.75 -2.07
CA GLN A 160 -19.35 -13.01 -2.19
C GLN A 160 -19.77 -13.08 -3.67
N GLY A 161 -18.84 -12.83 -4.60
CA GLY A 161 -19.13 -12.79 -6.02
C GLY A 161 -19.64 -11.43 -6.51
N THR A 162 -19.59 -10.39 -5.66
CA THR A 162 -20.03 -9.04 -6.06
C THR A 162 -18.98 -8.38 -6.94
N PHE A 163 -19.43 -7.88 -8.08
CA PHE A 163 -18.60 -7.18 -9.03
C PHE A 163 -18.39 -5.71 -8.62
N HIS A 164 -17.15 -5.28 -8.52
CA HIS A 164 -16.76 -3.93 -8.11
C HIS A 164 -16.10 -3.09 -9.23
N GLY A 165 -15.69 -3.72 -10.32
CA GLY A 165 -15.05 -3.03 -11.44
C GLY A 165 -14.04 -3.86 -12.21
N PHE A 166 -13.22 -3.20 -13.00
CA PHE A 166 -12.16 -3.80 -13.81
C PHE A 166 -10.80 -3.20 -13.47
N ALA A 167 -9.74 -3.98 -13.68
CA ALA A 167 -8.38 -3.52 -13.66
C ALA A 167 -7.66 -3.94 -14.95
N GLU A 168 -6.81 -3.07 -15.49
CA GLU A 168 -5.97 -3.32 -16.66
C GLU A 168 -4.53 -2.93 -16.38
N LEU A 169 -3.60 -3.64 -16.99
CA LEU A 169 -2.18 -3.29 -16.99
C LEU A 169 -1.86 -2.45 -18.22
N ARG A 170 -1.44 -1.22 -17.96
CA ARG A 170 -0.98 -0.27 -19.00
C ARG A 170 0.39 0.26 -18.57
N PRO A 171 1.47 -0.54 -18.74
CA PRO A 171 2.80 -0.16 -18.32
C PRO A 171 3.29 1.06 -19.09
N ALA A 172 3.95 1.97 -18.36
CA ALA A 172 4.62 3.13 -18.92
C ALA A 172 6.10 3.07 -18.50
N PRO A 173 7.05 3.41 -19.42
CA PRO A 173 8.46 3.46 -19.06
C PRO A 173 8.70 4.58 -18.04
N LEU A 174 9.39 4.28 -16.94
CA LEU A 174 9.87 5.28 -15.99
C LEU A 174 11.07 6.06 -16.54
N VAL A 175 11.78 5.49 -17.50
CA VAL A 175 12.90 6.10 -18.20
C VAL A 175 12.60 6.03 -19.69
N GLN A 176 12.67 7.18 -20.37
CA GLN A 176 12.57 7.20 -21.84
C GLN A 176 13.83 6.58 -22.43
N THR A 177 13.70 5.41 -23.03
CA THR A 177 14.74 4.77 -23.85
C THR A 177 14.31 4.80 -25.30
N GLU A 178 15.26 5.02 -26.20
CA GLU A 178 15.03 5.29 -27.63
C GLU A 178 14.46 4.10 -28.46
N ALA A 179 14.07 2.98 -27.85
CA ALA A 179 13.70 1.79 -28.59
C ALA A 179 12.21 1.43 -28.47
N ALA A 180 11.52 1.48 -29.60
CA ALA A 180 10.09 1.18 -29.76
C ALA A 180 9.70 -0.29 -29.52
N ASP A 181 10.65 -1.22 -29.40
CA ASP A 181 10.42 -2.67 -29.22
C ASP A 181 10.10 -3.09 -27.77
N TYR A 182 10.06 -2.14 -26.83
CA TYR A 182 9.95 -2.43 -25.38
C TYR A 182 8.53 -2.71 -24.86
N GLY A 183 7.50 -2.61 -25.67
CA GLY A 183 6.11 -2.76 -25.18
C GLY A 183 5.81 -4.13 -24.57
N LEU A 184 6.25 -5.21 -25.22
CA LEU A 184 6.04 -6.58 -24.72
C LEU A 184 6.94 -6.90 -23.54
N ASP A 185 8.23 -6.55 -23.61
CA ASP A 185 9.19 -6.77 -22.53
C ASP A 185 8.78 -6.01 -21.26
N LEU A 186 8.23 -4.80 -21.42
CA LEU A 186 7.74 -3.99 -20.30
C LEU A 186 6.50 -4.60 -19.67
N LEU A 187 5.59 -5.17 -20.48
CA LEU A 187 4.41 -5.88 -19.99
C LEU A 187 4.80 -7.14 -19.22
N GLU A 188 5.72 -7.95 -19.75
CA GLU A 188 6.23 -9.15 -19.06
C GLU A 188 6.94 -8.80 -17.75
N THR A 189 7.76 -7.75 -17.75
CA THR A 189 8.43 -7.24 -16.54
C THR A 189 7.42 -6.78 -15.51
N THR A 190 6.38 -6.06 -15.94
CA THR A 190 5.29 -5.61 -15.06
C THR A 190 4.54 -6.80 -14.48
N LEU A 191 4.11 -7.75 -15.30
CA LEU A 191 3.43 -8.98 -14.86
C LEU A 191 4.28 -9.80 -13.89
N SER A 192 5.57 -9.96 -14.17
CA SER A 192 6.49 -10.71 -13.29
C SER A 192 6.73 -10.01 -11.95
N SER A 193 6.47 -8.71 -11.89
CA SER A 193 6.58 -7.89 -10.69
C SER A 193 5.29 -7.86 -9.85
N LEU A 194 4.21 -8.50 -10.29
CA LEU A 194 2.98 -8.64 -9.50
C LEU A 194 3.11 -9.83 -8.54
N ASP A 195 3.43 -9.53 -7.29
CA ASP A 195 3.64 -10.51 -6.23
C ASP A 195 3.32 -9.91 -4.85
N GLU A 196 3.52 -10.68 -3.78
CA GLU A 196 3.27 -10.20 -2.40
C GLU A 196 4.18 -9.04 -1.99
N LEU A 197 5.35 -8.86 -2.64
CA LEU A 197 6.19 -7.70 -2.42
C LEU A 197 5.54 -6.42 -3.00
N THR A 198 4.84 -6.53 -4.12
CA THR A 198 4.08 -5.40 -4.68
C THR A 198 2.96 -4.97 -3.75
N ALA A 199 2.30 -5.91 -3.07
CA ALA A 199 1.33 -5.59 -2.03
C ALA A 199 1.98 -4.94 -0.78
N ASP A 200 3.19 -5.37 -0.39
CA ASP A 200 3.95 -4.69 0.66
C ASP A 200 4.21 -3.22 0.29
N ILE A 201 4.68 -2.98 -0.92
CA ILE A 201 4.95 -1.61 -1.40
C ILE A 201 3.66 -0.79 -1.47
N PHE A 202 2.55 -1.40 -1.90
CA PHE A 202 1.24 -0.75 -1.88
C PHE A 202 0.85 -0.28 -0.47
N ASP A 203 0.98 -1.16 0.53
CA ASP A 203 0.67 -0.85 1.93
C ASP A 203 1.61 0.24 2.47
N LEU A 204 2.92 0.14 2.20
CA LEU A 204 3.93 1.10 2.68
C LEU A 204 3.75 2.49 2.05
N VAL A 205 3.61 2.59 0.73
CA VAL A 205 3.39 3.87 0.04
C VAL A 205 2.10 4.52 0.51
N SER A 206 1.02 3.72 0.67
CA SER A 206 -0.25 4.23 1.18
C SER A 206 -0.10 4.79 2.60
N TYR A 207 0.62 4.09 3.48
CA TYR A 207 0.88 4.55 4.84
C TYR A 207 1.75 5.81 4.87
N GLN A 208 2.87 5.82 4.16
CA GLN A 208 3.75 6.99 4.09
C GLN A 208 3.03 8.22 3.52
N TRP A 209 2.14 8.03 2.54
CA TRP A 209 1.33 9.12 2.01
C TRP A 209 0.33 9.68 3.04
N MET A 210 -0.23 8.82 3.89
CA MET A 210 -1.16 9.26 4.94
C MET A 210 -0.48 10.10 6.02
N ILE A 211 0.78 9.75 6.40
CA ILE A 211 1.48 10.38 7.52
C ILE A 211 2.54 11.40 7.08
N GLY A 212 3.08 11.27 5.85
CA GLY A 212 4.19 12.06 5.35
C GLY A 212 3.79 13.47 4.92
N LYS A 213 4.77 14.36 4.92
CA LYS A 213 4.61 15.71 4.34
C LYS A 213 4.45 15.57 2.83
N ARG A 214 3.40 16.16 2.30
CA ARG A 214 3.09 16.20 0.86
C ARG A 214 3.57 17.52 0.28
N ASP A 215 4.09 17.48 -0.95
CA ASP A 215 4.37 18.70 -1.69
C ASP A 215 3.07 19.39 -2.17
N SER A 216 3.20 20.54 -2.86
CA SER A 216 2.07 21.33 -3.37
C SER A 216 1.18 20.56 -4.36
N GLU A 217 1.70 19.50 -4.99
CA GLU A 217 0.96 18.63 -5.91
C GLU A 217 0.43 17.36 -5.24
N GLY A 218 0.67 17.19 -3.95
CA GLY A 218 0.23 16.05 -3.14
C GLY A 218 1.11 14.81 -3.23
N PHE A 219 2.33 14.92 -3.76
CA PHE A 219 3.30 13.83 -3.80
C PHE A 219 4.08 13.72 -2.49
N ILE A 220 4.51 12.50 -2.19
CA ILE A 220 5.55 12.21 -1.19
C ILE A 220 6.80 11.70 -1.90
N GLU A 221 7.94 11.81 -1.25
CA GLU A 221 9.17 11.15 -1.67
C GLU A 221 9.20 9.72 -1.11
N PHE A 222 9.36 8.73 -1.99
CA PHE A 222 9.49 7.32 -1.63
C PHE A 222 10.89 6.82 -1.95
N HIS A 223 11.52 6.16 -0.99
CA HIS A 223 12.85 5.58 -1.12
C HIS A 223 12.79 4.05 -1.12
N SER A 224 13.58 3.40 -2.00
CA SER A 224 13.70 1.94 -2.00
C SER A 224 14.20 1.39 -0.67
N ASP A 225 15.05 2.14 0.01
CA ASP A 225 15.70 1.72 1.23
C ASP A 225 14.73 1.63 2.41
N ASP A 226 13.60 2.39 2.40
CA ASP A 226 12.55 2.28 3.42
C ASP A 226 11.93 0.87 3.43
N ALA A 227 11.60 0.35 2.24
CA ALA A 227 11.04 -0.99 2.11
C ALA A 227 12.07 -2.09 2.45
N LEU A 228 13.34 -1.87 2.10
CA LEU A 228 14.42 -2.81 2.41
C LEU A 228 14.73 -2.81 3.91
N LEU A 229 14.69 -1.64 4.55
CA LEU A 229 14.86 -1.51 5.99
C LEU A 229 13.79 -2.32 6.73
N LEU A 230 12.51 -2.12 6.44
CA LEU A 230 11.42 -2.86 7.08
C LEU A 230 11.53 -4.39 6.90
N ARG A 231 12.15 -4.84 5.82
CA ARG A 231 12.33 -6.27 5.53
C ARG A 231 13.50 -6.91 6.25
N HIS A 232 14.57 -6.16 6.47
CA HIS A 232 15.86 -6.72 6.90
C HIS A 232 16.29 -6.26 8.29
N TYR A 233 15.66 -5.20 8.83
CA TYR A 233 16.00 -4.71 10.16
C TYR A 233 15.58 -5.67 11.26
N GLU A 234 16.51 -6.01 12.13
CA GLU A 234 16.24 -6.74 13.37
C GLU A 234 16.36 -5.80 14.59
N LYS A 235 15.47 -6.00 15.57
CA LYS A 235 15.44 -5.13 16.75
C LYS A 235 16.78 -5.18 17.51
N GLY A 236 17.40 -4.02 17.70
CA GLY A 236 18.71 -3.89 18.34
C GLY A 236 19.89 -3.73 17.37
N GLU A 237 19.64 -3.82 16.05
CA GLU A 237 20.64 -3.43 15.06
C GLU A 237 20.67 -1.91 14.89
N THR A 238 21.78 -1.40 14.35
CA THR A 238 21.87 0.00 13.94
C THR A 238 21.45 0.08 12.47
N PRO A 239 20.35 0.81 12.14
CA PRO A 239 19.83 0.87 10.76
C PRO A 239 20.90 1.24 9.72
N GLU A 240 21.84 2.12 10.07
CA GLU A 240 22.91 2.61 9.21
C GLU A 240 23.95 1.53 8.86
N MET A 241 24.02 0.44 9.63
CA MET A 241 24.90 -0.71 9.31
C MET A 241 24.32 -1.58 8.19
N LEU A 242 23.03 -1.46 7.88
CA LEU A 242 22.40 -2.22 6.81
C LEU A 242 22.78 -1.63 5.45
N LYS A 243 23.54 -2.42 4.68
CA LYS A 243 23.93 -2.05 3.31
C LYS A 243 23.13 -2.82 2.30
N PHE A 244 22.30 -2.14 1.55
CA PHE A 244 21.46 -2.75 0.53
C PHE A 244 22.17 -2.78 -0.83
N LYS A 245 21.98 -3.87 -1.58
CA LYS A 245 22.55 -4.02 -2.93
C LYS A 245 21.70 -3.26 -3.95
N GLU A 246 22.32 -2.76 -5.00
CA GLU A 246 21.63 -2.09 -6.12
C GLU A 246 20.50 -2.95 -6.72
N ARG A 247 20.74 -4.27 -6.83
CA ARG A 247 19.73 -5.22 -7.32
C ARG A 247 18.47 -5.24 -6.46
N ASP A 248 18.63 -5.15 -5.14
CA ASP A 248 17.49 -5.20 -4.21
C ASP A 248 16.68 -3.89 -4.30
N ARG A 249 17.37 -2.74 -4.39
CA ARG A 249 16.75 -1.44 -4.66
C ARG A 249 15.98 -1.44 -5.98
N PHE A 250 16.59 -1.95 -7.04
CA PHE A 250 15.95 -2.09 -8.34
C PHE A 250 14.70 -2.98 -8.26
N THR A 251 14.77 -4.07 -7.50
CA THR A 251 13.63 -4.97 -7.26
C THR A 251 12.45 -4.22 -6.62
N ILE A 252 12.69 -3.35 -5.65
CA ILE A 252 11.64 -2.51 -5.04
C ILE A 252 11.04 -1.56 -6.09
N MET A 253 11.89 -0.85 -6.84
CA MET A 253 11.42 0.14 -7.81
C MET A 253 10.66 -0.47 -8.99
N GLN A 254 10.97 -1.70 -9.39
CA GLN A 254 10.14 -2.44 -10.34
C GLN A 254 8.70 -2.67 -9.83
N ARG A 255 8.52 -2.93 -8.50
CA ARG A 255 7.19 -3.08 -7.90
C ARG A 255 6.44 -1.76 -7.83
N VAL A 256 7.14 -0.65 -7.57
CA VAL A 256 6.54 0.70 -7.67
C VAL A 256 6.07 0.99 -9.10
N ALA A 257 6.88 0.66 -10.09
CA ALA A 257 6.51 0.80 -11.50
C ALA A 257 5.27 -0.06 -11.85
N ALA A 258 5.24 -1.30 -11.34
CA ALA A 258 4.09 -2.18 -11.53
C ALA A 258 2.81 -1.59 -10.91
N LEU A 259 2.89 -1.02 -9.70
CA LEU A 259 1.75 -0.34 -9.06
C LEU A 259 1.21 0.83 -9.91
N SER A 260 2.08 1.64 -10.49
CA SER A 260 1.68 2.76 -11.36
C SER A 260 1.15 2.32 -12.72
N SER A 261 1.41 1.07 -13.11
CA SER A 261 0.94 0.47 -14.36
C SER A 261 -0.47 -0.12 -14.25
N VAL A 262 -1.01 -0.25 -13.05
CA VAL A 262 -2.37 -0.75 -12.83
C VAL A 262 -3.37 0.39 -12.95
N TRP A 263 -4.34 0.21 -13.85
CA TRP A 263 -5.46 1.12 -14.07
C TRP A 263 -6.76 0.44 -13.66
N ILE A 264 -7.63 1.18 -12.99
CA ILE A 264 -8.89 0.65 -12.43
C ILE A 264 -10.07 1.49 -12.91
N ALA A 265 -11.12 0.81 -13.37
CA ALA A 265 -12.44 1.36 -13.59
C ALA A 265 -13.40 0.77 -12.55
N LEU A 266 -13.90 1.58 -11.62
CA LEU A 266 -14.87 1.13 -10.62
C LEU A 266 -16.27 1.09 -11.24
N HIS A 267 -17.02 0.05 -10.94
CA HIS A 267 -18.44 -0.03 -11.27
C HIS A 267 -19.21 1.09 -10.55
N ASN A 268 -20.10 1.76 -11.28
CA ASN A 268 -20.83 2.95 -10.80
C ASN A 268 -19.92 4.11 -10.34
N GLY A 269 -18.70 4.19 -10.88
CA GLY A 269 -17.82 5.35 -10.68
C GLY A 269 -18.37 6.58 -11.40
N PRO A 270 -18.01 7.80 -10.94
CA PRO A 270 -18.41 9.02 -11.64
C PRO A 270 -17.72 9.10 -13.00
N GLU A 271 -18.49 9.41 -14.05
CA GLU A 271 -17.94 9.71 -15.37
C GLU A 271 -17.04 10.95 -15.29
N ARG A 272 -15.81 10.83 -15.77
CA ARG A 272 -14.80 11.89 -15.73
C ARG A 272 -14.44 12.42 -17.11
N VAL A 273 -14.51 11.55 -18.11
CA VAL A 273 -14.24 11.89 -19.51
C VAL A 273 -15.57 12.12 -20.23
N LYS A 274 -15.77 13.33 -20.75
CA LYS A 274 -16.96 13.65 -21.54
C LYS A 274 -16.71 13.27 -23.01
N ILE A 275 -17.67 12.58 -23.59
CA ILE A 275 -17.64 12.25 -25.03
C ILE A 275 -17.96 13.52 -25.82
N VAL A 276 -17.03 13.92 -26.68
CA VAL A 276 -17.15 15.15 -27.48
C VAL A 276 -18.14 14.98 -28.64
N ASN A 277 -18.18 13.78 -29.25
CA ASN A 277 -19.03 13.47 -30.41
C ASN A 277 -20.18 12.53 -30.02
N ALA A 278 -21.02 12.92 -29.07
CA ALA A 278 -22.15 12.11 -28.61
C ALA A 278 -23.18 11.77 -29.71
N SER A 279 -23.18 12.50 -30.86
CA SER A 279 -24.01 12.19 -32.02
C SER A 279 -23.52 10.97 -32.82
N GLU A 280 -22.23 10.67 -32.76
CA GLU A 280 -21.61 9.56 -33.48
C GLU A 280 -21.59 8.27 -32.64
N ILE A 281 -21.54 8.41 -31.31
CA ILE A 281 -21.46 7.29 -30.38
C ILE A 281 -22.75 7.19 -29.57
N ASN A 282 -23.60 6.26 -29.96
CA ASN A 282 -24.86 6.05 -29.27
C ASN A 282 -24.65 5.24 -27.98
N SER A 283 -24.94 5.87 -26.82
CA SER A 283 -24.84 5.23 -25.49
C SER A 283 -25.73 3.99 -25.32
N LYS A 284 -26.70 3.77 -26.20
CA LYS A 284 -27.51 2.54 -26.23
C LYS A 284 -26.75 1.32 -26.74
N HIS A 285 -25.65 1.53 -27.49
CA HIS A 285 -24.86 0.46 -28.10
C HIS A 285 -23.47 0.30 -27.46
N TYR A 286 -23.05 1.23 -26.59
CA TYR A 286 -21.72 1.23 -26.00
C TYR A 286 -21.78 1.49 -24.52
N ASN A 287 -20.98 0.73 -23.74
CA ASN A 287 -20.72 0.97 -22.35
C ASN A 287 -19.38 1.69 -22.21
N PHE A 288 -19.34 2.74 -21.40
CA PHE A 288 -18.13 3.53 -21.17
C PHE A 288 -17.57 3.23 -19.78
N GLN A 289 -16.27 3.16 -19.69
CA GLN A 289 -15.55 2.91 -18.44
C GLN A 289 -14.39 3.88 -18.32
N ASP A 290 -14.33 4.61 -17.21
CA ASP A 290 -13.25 5.54 -16.90
C ASP A 290 -12.17 4.84 -16.08
N PHE A 291 -11.05 4.54 -16.72
CA PHE A 291 -9.88 3.96 -16.06
C PHE A 291 -8.98 5.04 -15.46
N LYS A 292 -8.53 4.82 -14.23
CA LYS A 292 -7.55 5.65 -13.52
C LYS A 292 -6.41 4.80 -13.00
N ARG A 293 -5.21 5.35 -12.99
CA ARG A 293 -4.07 4.71 -12.34
C ARG A 293 -4.34 4.51 -10.84
N MET A 294 -3.71 3.51 -10.25
CA MET A 294 -3.72 3.35 -8.79
C MET A 294 -2.83 4.40 -8.13
N PHE A 295 -1.61 4.57 -8.65
CA PHE A 295 -0.64 5.56 -8.17
C PHE A 295 -0.11 6.38 -9.34
N ASP A 296 0.10 7.66 -9.09
CA ASP A 296 0.77 8.58 -10.00
C ASP A 296 2.22 8.76 -9.57
N ILE A 297 3.14 8.71 -10.53
CA ILE A 297 4.56 8.97 -10.33
C ILE A 297 4.86 10.37 -10.86
N GLY A 298 5.53 11.18 -10.04
CA GLY A 298 6.07 12.49 -10.41
C GLY A 298 7.53 12.39 -10.86
N SER A 299 8.42 13.08 -10.18
CA SER A 299 9.86 13.06 -10.47
C SER A 299 10.50 11.73 -10.06
N VAL A 300 11.52 11.31 -10.82
CA VAL A 300 12.27 10.08 -10.58
C VAL A 300 13.75 10.42 -10.46
N ARG A 301 14.38 10.00 -9.36
CA ARG A 301 15.83 10.17 -9.15
C ARG A 301 16.58 8.95 -9.64
N ILE A 302 17.33 9.12 -10.72
CA ILE A 302 18.13 8.06 -11.36
C ILE A 302 19.60 8.31 -11.05
N ALA A 303 20.31 7.29 -10.59
CA ALA A 303 21.76 7.33 -10.45
C ALA A 303 22.42 6.97 -11.79
N PHE A 304 23.38 7.78 -12.21
CA PHE A 304 24.23 7.54 -13.37
C PHE A 304 25.65 7.28 -12.94
N ASP A 305 26.31 6.32 -13.57
CA ASP A 305 27.74 6.09 -13.40
C ASP A 305 28.54 7.29 -13.95
N LYS A 306 29.35 7.92 -13.11
CA LYS A 306 30.09 9.13 -13.50
C LYS A 306 31.08 8.93 -14.66
N LYS A 307 31.59 7.71 -14.87
CA LYS A 307 32.60 7.40 -15.92
C LYS A 307 31.95 7.04 -17.25
N THR A 308 30.88 6.25 -17.20
CA THR A 308 30.24 5.68 -18.39
C THR A 308 28.95 6.41 -18.78
N ASN A 309 28.44 7.29 -17.93
CA ASN A 309 27.16 7.99 -18.05
C ASN A 309 25.97 7.03 -18.26
N LYS A 310 26.12 5.77 -17.86
CA LYS A 310 25.05 4.78 -17.95
C LYS A 310 24.18 4.83 -16.70
N PRO A 311 22.83 4.66 -16.84
CA PRO A 311 21.95 4.59 -15.70
C PRO A 311 22.29 3.36 -14.85
N LYS A 312 22.37 3.51 -13.54
CA LYS A 312 22.61 2.45 -12.56
C LYS A 312 21.33 1.97 -11.91
N GLY A 313 20.35 2.85 -11.72
CA GLY A 313 19.08 2.51 -11.11
C GLY A 313 18.32 3.71 -10.59
N ILE A 314 17.09 3.44 -10.15
CA ILE A 314 16.21 4.41 -9.50
C ILE A 314 16.28 4.17 -8.00
N TYR A 315 16.61 5.20 -7.23
CA TYR A 315 16.74 5.10 -5.77
C TYR A 315 15.59 5.76 -5.02
N ALA A 316 15.04 6.84 -5.58
CA ALA A 316 13.92 7.56 -5.02
C ALA A 316 13.01 8.09 -6.12
N LEU A 317 11.75 8.31 -5.81
CA LEU A 317 10.78 8.93 -6.71
C LEU A 317 9.68 9.63 -5.92
N GLN A 318 9.04 10.57 -6.57
CA GLN A 318 7.81 11.17 -6.07
C GLN A 318 6.61 10.30 -6.48
N ILE A 319 5.75 9.96 -5.51
CA ILE A 319 4.58 9.13 -5.72
C ILE A 319 3.40 9.66 -4.92
N LYS A 320 2.20 9.53 -5.48
CA LYS A 320 0.95 9.77 -4.76
C LYS A 320 -0.11 8.73 -5.15
N PRO A 321 -1.03 8.38 -4.26
CA PRO A 321 -2.23 7.67 -4.64
C PRO A 321 -3.06 8.55 -5.57
N SER A 322 -3.67 7.95 -6.59
CA SER A 322 -4.57 8.68 -7.48
C SER A 322 -5.86 9.08 -6.77
N THR A 323 -6.65 9.93 -7.41
CA THR A 323 -7.99 10.31 -6.91
C THR A 323 -8.95 9.12 -6.71
N LEU A 324 -8.58 7.92 -7.17
CA LEU A 324 -9.27 6.67 -6.91
C LEU A 324 -9.04 6.17 -5.49
N LEU A 325 -7.78 6.22 -5.02
CA LEU A 325 -7.37 5.70 -3.70
C LEU A 325 -7.47 6.74 -2.59
N GLN A 326 -7.26 8.03 -2.89
CA GLN A 326 -7.27 9.11 -1.90
C GLN A 326 -8.47 9.08 -0.93
N PRO A 327 -9.73 8.85 -1.37
CA PRO A 327 -10.88 8.80 -0.46
C PRO A 327 -10.78 7.73 0.63
N TYR A 328 -10.03 6.65 0.37
CA TYR A 328 -9.82 5.57 1.32
C TYR A 328 -8.67 5.85 2.29
N LEU A 329 -7.73 6.71 1.93
CA LEU A 329 -6.54 7.01 2.73
C LEU A 329 -6.73 8.26 3.59
N ASP A 330 -7.34 9.31 3.02
CA ASP A 330 -7.47 10.62 3.66
C ASP A 330 -8.83 11.24 3.32
N GLY A 331 -9.91 10.53 3.54
CA GLY A 331 -11.23 11.01 3.17
C GLY A 331 -12.36 10.30 3.89
N THR A 332 -13.59 10.58 3.44
CA THR A 332 -14.82 10.05 4.03
C THR A 332 -14.94 8.52 4.05
N LYS A 333 -14.16 7.83 3.22
CA LYS A 333 -14.10 6.36 3.17
C LYS A 333 -12.90 5.77 3.94
N SER A 334 -12.22 6.59 4.73
CA SER A 334 -11.09 6.14 5.53
C SER A 334 -11.58 5.33 6.73
N SER A 335 -11.27 4.03 6.71
CA SER A 335 -11.46 3.11 7.83
C SER A 335 -10.13 2.41 8.07
N LEU A 336 -9.38 2.87 9.05
CA LEU A 336 -8.00 2.43 9.29
C LEU A 336 -7.95 1.35 10.37
N GLY A 337 -7.24 0.27 10.08
CA GLY A 337 -6.89 -0.80 11.00
C GLY A 337 -5.38 -0.94 11.14
N VAL A 338 -4.95 -1.65 12.16
CA VAL A 338 -3.55 -1.93 12.46
C VAL A 338 -3.05 -3.07 11.58
N LEU A 339 -1.93 -2.85 10.89
CA LEU A 339 -1.21 -3.88 10.12
C LEU A 339 0.18 -4.06 10.74
N ASP A 340 0.48 -5.26 11.24
CA ASP A 340 1.75 -5.60 11.86
C ASP A 340 2.91 -5.50 10.85
N LEU A 341 4.00 -4.84 11.22
CA LEU A 341 5.18 -4.66 10.36
C LEU A 341 5.92 -5.97 10.07
N LYS A 342 5.70 -7.03 10.83
CA LYS A 342 6.25 -8.35 10.53
C LYS A 342 5.77 -8.88 9.18
N VAL A 343 4.66 -8.36 8.62
CA VAL A 343 4.23 -8.68 7.26
C VAL A 343 5.32 -8.39 6.23
N PHE A 344 6.15 -7.37 6.41
CA PHE A 344 7.24 -7.03 5.50
C PHE A 344 8.42 -8.00 5.60
N LYS A 345 8.65 -8.62 6.76
CA LYS A 345 9.75 -9.56 7.03
C LYS A 345 9.55 -10.93 6.38
N TYR A 346 8.30 -11.39 6.27
CA TYR A 346 8.01 -12.68 5.63
C TYR A 346 8.41 -12.66 4.15
N SER A 347 8.93 -13.81 3.68
CA SER A 347 9.33 -13.98 2.28
C SER A 347 8.13 -13.87 1.33
N TYR A 348 8.21 -12.97 0.37
CA TYR A 348 7.17 -12.80 -0.66
C TYR A 348 7.13 -13.94 -1.68
N VAL A 349 8.08 -14.87 -1.63
CA VAL A 349 8.15 -16.06 -2.49
C VAL A 349 7.66 -17.31 -1.77
N SER A 350 8.19 -17.58 -0.56
CA SER A 350 7.97 -18.84 0.17
C SER A 350 6.97 -18.74 1.32
N GLN A 351 6.62 -17.53 1.77
CA GLN A 351 5.71 -17.28 2.90
C GLN A 351 4.56 -16.34 2.51
N ARG A 352 4.02 -16.53 1.31
CA ARG A 352 2.92 -15.73 0.77
C ARG A 352 1.64 -15.87 1.60
N GLU A 353 1.38 -17.07 2.07
CA GLU A 353 0.22 -17.43 2.88
C GLU A 353 0.23 -16.68 4.21
N HIS A 354 1.40 -16.50 4.86
CA HIS A 354 1.58 -15.69 6.07
C HIS A 354 1.17 -14.23 5.80
N LYS A 355 1.70 -13.63 4.74
CA LYS A 355 1.41 -12.24 4.37
C LYS A 355 -0.08 -12.00 4.11
N ARG A 356 -0.72 -12.89 3.38
CA ARG A 356 -2.15 -12.83 3.07
C ARG A 356 -3.00 -12.95 4.32
N LEU A 357 -2.66 -13.90 5.19
CA LEU A 357 -3.39 -14.10 6.44
C LEU A 357 -3.25 -12.88 7.37
N ILE A 358 -2.05 -12.32 7.53
CA ILE A 358 -1.84 -11.11 8.35
C ILE A 358 -2.71 -9.95 7.86
N ARG A 359 -2.73 -9.67 6.55
CA ARG A 359 -3.55 -8.62 5.96
C ARG A 359 -5.05 -8.87 6.13
N TYR A 360 -5.47 -10.11 5.98
CA TYR A 360 -6.86 -10.50 6.22
C TYR A 360 -7.25 -10.30 7.67
N LEU A 361 -6.43 -10.78 8.62
CA LEU A 361 -6.68 -10.64 10.06
C LEU A 361 -6.69 -9.17 10.49
N SER A 362 -5.76 -8.34 10.02
CA SER A 362 -5.73 -6.89 10.27
C SER A 362 -7.08 -6.25 9.94
N ARG A 363 -7.62 -6.52 8.74
CA ARG A 363 -8.93 -6.03 8.32
C ARG A 363 -10.05 -6.58 9.20
N GLN A 364 -10.08 -7.89 9.44
CA GLN A 364 -11.15 -8.52 10.21
C GLN A 364 -11.16 -8.05 11.67
N TRP A 365 -10.00 -7.90 12.29
CA TRP A 365 -9.92 -7.42 13.67
C TRP A 365 -10.42 -5.98 13.82
N LYS A 366 -10.18 -5.10 12.84
CA LYS A 366 -10.78 -3.76 12.86
C LYS A 366 -12.30 -3.83 12.77
N ILE A 367 -12.85 -4.55 11.80
CA ILE A 367 -14.30 -4.71 11.62
C ILE A 367 -14.93 -5.32 12.88
N ARG A 368 -14.33 -6.38 13.41
CA ARG A 368 -14.82 -7.08 14.59
C ARG A 368 -14.67 -6.25 15.88
N SER A 369 -13.64 -5.42 15.99
CA SER A 369 -13.48 -4.48 17.11
C SER A 369 -14.61 -3.46 17.16
N ILE A 370 -15.01 -2.93 16.00
CA ILE A 370 -16.15 -1.99 15.89
C ILE A 370 -17.47 -2.69 16.25
N LYS A 371 -17.65 -3.93 15.79
CA LYS A 371 -18.88 -4.73 16.05
C LYS A 371 -18.91 -5.39 17.43
N GLY A 372 -17.84 -5.30 18.22
CA GLY A 372 -17.74 -5.99 19.53
C GLY A 372 -17.64 -7.53 19.41
N THR A 373 -17.24 -8.05 18.27
CA THR A 373 -17.25 -9.50 17.95
C THR A 373 -15.84 -10.05 17.72
N ILE A 374 -14.84 -9.49 18.39
CA ILE A 374 -13.42 -9.80 18.13
C ILE A 374 -13.05 -11.27 18.32
N ASN A 375 -13.74 -11.96 19.24
CA ASN A 375 -13.51 -13.36 19.58
C ASN A 375 -14.35 -14.34 18.74
N GLN A 376 -15.07 -13.85 17.73
CA GLN A 376 -15.83 -14.76 16.86
C GLN A 376 -14.88 -15.69 16.10
N PRO A 377 -15.22 -17.00 15.99
CA PRO A 377 -14.41 -17.93 15.23
C PRO A 377 -14.34 -17.58 13.73
N PHE A 378 -13.30 -18.05 13.09
CA PHE A 378 -13.12 -18.01 11.63
C PHE A 378 -13.37 -19.39 11.04
N LYS A 379 -14.11 -19.48 9.96
CA LYS A 379 -14.23 -20.75 9.21
C LYS A 379 -12.91 -21.05 8.47
N ILE A 380 -12.44 -22.28 8.59
CA ILE A 380 -11.23 -22.72 7.88
C ILE A 380 -11.37 -22.53 6.37
N ALA A 381 -12.55 -22.85 5.79
CA ALA A 381 -12.79 -22.63 4.36
C ALA A 381 -12.52 -21.19 3.92
N THR A 382 -12.92 -20.19 4.72
CA THR A 382 -12.66 -18.77 4.43
C THR A 382 -11.19 -18.44 4.49
N LEU A 383 -10.49 -18.94 5.53
CA LEU A 383 -9.05 -18.69 5.67
C LEU A 383 -8.24 -19.34 4.56
N LEU A 384 -8.61 -20.57 4.14
CA LEU A 384 -7.96 -21.24 3.00
C LEU A 384 -8.12 -20.45 1.70
N THR A 385 -9.29 -19.84 1.49
CA THR A 385 -9.55 -18.98 0.33
C THR A 385 -8.68 -17.74 0.36
N GLU A 386 -8.61 -17.06 1.50
CA GLU A 386 -7.80 -15.85 1.67
C GLU A 386 -6.29 -16.11 1.56
N MET A 387 -5.83 -17.22 2.13
CA MET A 387 -4.41 -17.61 2.07
C MET A 387 -4.00 -18.07 0.68
N ASN A 388 -4.94 -18.64 -0.10
CA ASN A 388 -4.77 -19.11 -1.47
C ASN A 388 -3.55 -20.04 -1.62
N PHE A 389 -3.61 -21.17 -0.93
CA PHE A 389 -2.57 -22.20 -1.01
C PHE A 389 -2.43 -22.78 -2.41
N PRO A 390 -1.22 -23.25 -2.79
CA PRO A 390 -1.02 -23.91 -4.08
C PRO A 390 -1.92 -25.13 -4.26
N ALA A 391 -2.61 -25.22 -5.39
CA ALA A 391 -3.54 -26.30 -5.70
C ALA A 391 -2.89 -27.71 -5.74
N ARG A 392 -1.56 -27.80 -5.78
CA ARG A 392 -0.79 -29.06 -5.80
C ARG A 392 -0.75 -29.77 -4.45
N LEU A 393 -1.07 -29.09 -3.35
CA LEU A 393 -1.03 -29.70 -2.02
C LEU A 393 -2.15 -30.74 -1.88
N ASN A 394 -1.80 -31.93 -1.39
CA ASN A 394 -2.82 -32.87 -0.96
C ASN A 394 -3.45 -32.41 0.36
N GLY A 395 -4.56 -33.04 0.77
CA GLY A 395 -5.33 -32.58 1.93
C GLY A 395 -4.52 -32.55 3.24
N VAL A 396 -3.65 -33.53 3.47
CA VAL A 396 -2.80 -33.59 4.68
C VAL A 396 -1.77 -32.48 4.64
N GLN A 397 -1.04 -32.34 3.53
CA GLN A 397 -0.07 -31.26 3.35
C GLN A 397 -0.72 -29.87 3.47
N LEU A 398 -1.96 -29.71 3.00
CA LEU A 398 -2.71 -28.45 3.13
C LEU A 398 -2.99 -28.13 4.59
N ARG A 399 -3.44 -29.13 5.38
CA ARG A 399 -3.65 -28.96 6.82
C ARG A 399 -2.35 -28.62 7.53
N ASP A 400 -1.30 -29.42 7.32
CA ASP A 400 0.00 -29.22 7.96
C ASP A 400 0.56 -27.82 7.63
N SER A 401 0.47 -27.40 6.37
CA SER A 401 0.93 -26.06 5.96
C SER A 401 0.06 -24.94 6.57
N PHE A 402 -1.25 -25.15 6.72
CA PHE A 402 -2.15 -24.19 7.34
C PHE A 402 -1.84 -24.02 8.83
N GLU A 403 -1.70 -25.13 9.56
CA GLU A 403 -1.34 -25.12 10.98
C GLU A 403 0.06 -24.50 11.19
N GLN A 404 1.03 -24.83 10.33
CA GLN A 404 2.37 -24.25 10.38
C GLN A 404 2.36 -22.72 10.22
N VAL A 405 1.54 -22.18 9.32
CA VAL A 405 1.41 -20.72 9.19
C VAL A 405 0.88 -20.09 10.48
N LEU A 406 -0.11 -20.71 11.12
CA LEU A 406 -0.67 -20.20 12.38
C LEU A 406 0.35 -20.28 13.52
N ASP A 407 1.10 -21.39 13.61
CA ASP A 407 2.17 -21.58 14.60
C ASP A 407 3.31 -20.58 14.41
N ASP A 408 3.70 -20.33 13.16
CA ASP A 408 4.70 -19.30 12.83
C ASP A 408 4.23 -17.92 13.25
N LEU A 409 2.97 -17.54 12.94
CA LEU A 409 2.40 -16.26 13.34
C LEU A 409 2.28 -16.12 14.86
N GLN A 410 2.03 -17.20 15.59
CA GLN A 410 1.99 -17.21 17.04
C GLN A 410 3.38 -17.08 17.64
N ARG A 411 4.36 -17.84 17.13
CA ARG A 411 5.76 -17.73 17.55
C ARG A 411 6.31 -16.33 17.34
N ASP A 412 5.95 -15.71 16.22
CA ASP A 412 6.39 -14.36 15.86
C ASP A 412 5.51 -13.26 16.49
N GLU A 413 4.59 -13.62 17.40
CA GLU A 413 3.71 -12.70 18.15
C GLU A 413 2.82 -11.80 17.27
N VAL A 414 2.52 -12.23 16.04
CA VAL A 414 1.52 -11.56 15.18
C VAL A 414 0.11 -11.88 15.65
N ILE A 415 -0.07 -13.09 16.17
CA ILE A 415 -1.27 -13.53 16.87
C ILE A 415 -0.87 -14.00 18.28
N SER A 416 -1.76 -13.78 19.26
CA SER A 416 -1.48 -14.23 20.64
C SER A 416 -1.68 -15.72 20.82
N ASN A 417 -2.71 -16.27 20.18
CA ASN A 417 -3.05 -17.69 20.27
C ASN A 417 -4.00 -18.09 19.16
N TRP A 418 -3.99 -19.37 18.82
CA TRP A 418 -5.02 -19.96 17.98
C TRP A 418 -5.45 -21.35 18.50
N SER A 419 -6.67 -21.76 18.20
CA SER A 419 -7.19 -23.09 18.56
C SER A 419 -8.38 -23.47 17.70
N TYR A 420 -8.58 -24.74 17.51
CA TYR A 420 -9.82 -25.25 16.94
C TYR A 420 -11.00 -25.04 17.92
N THR A 421 -12.20 -24.81 17.41
CA THR A 421 -13.41 -24.69 18.24
C THR A 421 -13.94 -26.04 18.73
N GLU A 422 -13.51 -27.12 18.11
CA GLU A 422 -13.89 -28.51 18.42
C GLU A 422 -12.72 -29.46 18.19
N GLU A 423 -12.73 -30.61 18.84
CA GLU A 423 -11.71 -31.63 18.65
C GLU A 423 -11.77 -32.21 17.23
N ILE A 424 -10.59 -32.39 16.64
CA ILE A 424 -10.46 -32.97 15.30
C ILE A 424 -10.61 -34.49 15.41
N GLU A 425 -11.60 -35.05 14.70
CA GLU A 425 -11.75 -36.50 14.55
C GLU A 425 -10.67 -37.05 13.61
N GLU A 426 -9.53 -37.44 14.14
CA GLU A 426 -8.38 -37.97 13.36
C GLU A 426 -8.79 -39.15 12.46
N ALA A 427 -9.79 -39.94 12.86
CA ALA A 427 -10.32 -41.02 12.05
C ALA A 427 -10.93 -40.59 10.72
N ARG A 428 -11.26 -39.31 10.53
CA ARG A 428 -11.77 -38.75 9.26
C ARG A 428 -10.67 -38.23 8.34
N ILE A 429 -9.49 -37.92 8.90
CA ILE A 429 -8.37 -37.37 8.16
C ILE A 429 -7.89 -38.38 7.10
N GLY A 430 -7.57 -37.88 5.92
CA GLY A 430 -7.09 -38.71 4.79
C GLY A 430 -8.19 -39.46 4.02
N LYS A 431 -9.44 -39.52 4.50
CA LYS A 431 -10.55 -40.12 3.75
C LYS A 431 -10.95 -39.26 2.54
N ARG A 432 -11.53 -39.84 1.52
CA ARG A 432 -11.93 -39.11 0.31
C ARG A 432 -12.89 -37.94 0.65
N GLY A 433 -12.50 -36.74 0.25
CA GLY A 433 -13.31 -35.50 0.41
C GLY A 433 -13.32 -34.93 1.83
N TRP A 434 -12.46 -35.43 2.76
CA TRP A 434 -12.44 -34.99 4.15
C TRP A 434 -12.14 -33.49 4.31
N VAL A 435 -11.30 -32.92 3.45
CA VAL A 435 -10.99 -31.47 3.47
C VAL A 435 -12.25 -30.65 3.25
N GLN A 436 -13.03 -30.97 2.22
CA GLN A 436 -14.21 -30.19 1.83
C GLN A 436 -15.43 -30.48 2.72
N ASN A 437 -15.63 -31.74 3.10
CA ASN A 437 -16.86 -32.18 3.76
C ASN A 437 -16.75 -32.18 5.29
N TYR A 438 -15.57 -32.00 5.84
CA TYR A 438 -15.33 -32.03 7.28
C TYR A 438 -14.42 -30.90 7.74
N TRP A 439 -13.10 -30.94 7.49
CA TRP A 439 -12.12 -30.05 8.10
C TRP A 439 -12.35 -28.58 7.72
N SER A 440 -12.63 -28.25 6.47
CA SER A 440 -12.89 -26.88 6.06
C SER A 440 -14.17 -26.27 6.64
N GLN A 441 -15.09 -27.11 7.16
CA GLN A 441 -16.32 -26.66 7.82
C GLN A 441 -16.11 -26.30 9.29
N ILE A 442 -15.03 -26.79 9.89
CA ILE A 442 -14.64 -26.47 11.26
C ILE A 442 -14.23 -25.00 11.33
N SER A 443 -14.38 -24.43 12.50
CA SER A 443 -13.94 -23.06 12.79
C SER A 443 -12.75 -23.06 13.73
N ILE A 444 -11.97 -21.99 13.67
CA ILE A 444 -10.85 -21.74 14.59
C ILE A 444 -11.00 -20.36 15.24
N ILE A 445 -10.49 -20.25 16.43
CA ILE A 445 -10.35 -18.96 17.13
C ILE A 445 -8.91 -18.50 16.92
N ILE A 446 -8.74 -17.25 16.45
CA ILE A 446 -7.44 -16.60 16.32
C ILE A 446 -7.52 -15.33 17.16
N THR A 447 -6.72 -15.27 18.21
CA THR A 447 -6.73 -14.16 19.17
C THR A 447 -5.68 -13.11 18.79
N PRO A 448 -6.06 -11.84 18.58
CA PRO A 448 -5.11 -10.78 18.31
C PRO A 448 -4.29 -10.42 19.56
N PRO A 449 -3.10 -9.84 19.41
CA PRO A 449 -2.37 -9.20 20.51
C PRO A 449 -3.19 -8.09 21.18
N SER A 450 -3.01 -7.90 22.48
CA SER A 450 -3.73 -6.87 23.24
C SER A 450 -3.52 -5.46 22.70
N THR A 451 -2.33 -5.15 22.20
CA THR A 451 -1.98 -3.88 21.54
C THR A 451 -2.84 -3.64 20.31
N VAL A 452 -3.03 -4.64 19.45
CA VAL A 452 -3.89 -4.57 18.27
C VAL A 452 -5.35 -4.32 18.65
N VAL A 453 -5.84 -4.96 19.72
CA VAL A 453 -7.20 -4.74 20.23
C VAL A 453 -7.39 -3.30 20.70
N LEU A 454 -6.44 -2.77 21.47
CA LEU A 454 -6.50 -1.41 22.00
C LEU A 454 -6.44 -0.36 20.88
N GLU A 455 -5.51 -0.51 19.94
CA GLU A 455 -5.36 0.43 18.83
C GLU A 455 -6.57 0.42 17.88
N ASN A 456 -7.13 -0.75 17.58
CA ASN A 456 -8.30 -0.84 16.71
C ASN A 456 -9.58 -0.24 17.33
N LYS A 457 -9.67 -0.11 18.65
CA LYS A 457 -10.77 0.58 19.34
C LYS A 457 -10.67 2.10 19.24
N LYS A 458 -9.47 2.65 19.04
CA LYS A 458 -9.26 4.09 18.91
C LYS A 458 -9.82 4.60 17.57
N LYS A 459 -10.38 5.81 17.58
CA LYS A 459 -10.62 6.55 16.35
C LYS A 459 -9.28 7.07 15.85
N ILE A 460 -8.74 6.47 14.79
CA ILE A 460 -7.47 6.85 14.22
C ILE A 460 -7.72 8.08 13.34
N THR A 461 -7.25 9.24 13.80
CA THR A 461 -7.23 10.47 13.02
C THR A 461 -5.78 10.76 12.68
N LEU A 462 -5.41 10.60 11.42
CA LEU A 462 -4.08 10.96 10.93
C LEU A 462 -4.13 12.46 10.59
N SER A 463 -3.43 13.25 11.41
CA SER A 463 -3.44 14.71 11.35
C SER A 463 -2.42 15.20 10.32
N ASN A 464 -2.80 15.28 9.05
CA ASN A 464 -2.03 15.97 8.01
C ASN A 464 -2.89 16.90 7.15
N ALA A 465 -3.96 17.48 7.72
CA ALA A 465 -4.61 18.62 7.11
C ALA A 465 -3.71 19.86 7.30
N PRO A 466 -3.46 20.68 6.27
CA PRO A 466 -2.88 22.00 6.47
C PRO A 466 -3.80 22.75 7.43
N VAL A 467 -3.21 23.32 8.49
CA VAL A 467 -3.93 24.17 9.44
C VAL A 467 -4.34 25.43 8.69
N GLU A 468 -5.53 25.45 8.14
CA GLU A 468 -6.20 26.70 7.80
C GLU A 468 -6.62 27.35 9.11
N THR A 469 -5.84 28.35 9.53
CA THR A 469 -6.21 29.29 10.57
C THR A 469 -7.38 30.14 10.07
N ASN A 470 -8.60 29.70 10.34
CA ASN A 470 -9.75 30.58 10.41
C ASN A 470 -10.53 30.29 11.69
N ALA A 471 -10.32 31.16 12.64
CA ALA A 471 -11.13 31.25 13.84
C ALA A 471 -12.59 31.58 13.45
N SER A 472 -13.48 30.63 13.71
CA SER A 472 -14.88 30.90 14.00
C SER A 472 -15.43 29.75 14.84
N THR A 473 -15.64 30.06 16.08
CA THR A 473 -16.48 29.35 17.04
C THR A 473 -17.85 29.05 16.42
N ASN A 474 -18.13 27.74 16.27
CA ASN A 474 -19.50 27.26 16.29
C ASN A 474 -19.55 25.85 16.89
N GLU A 475 -20.51 25.66 17.74
CA GLU A 475 -20.81 24.55 18.60
C GLU A 475 -20.75 23.19 17.88
N LEU A 476 -20.05 22.25 18.53
CA LEU A 476 -20.01 20.85 18.17
C LEU A 476 -21.37 20.19 18.43
N THR A 477 -22.18 20.09 17.39
CA THR A 477 -23.18 19.04 17.32
C THR A 477 -22.47 17.75 16.90
N GLU A 478 -22.60 16.72 17.72
CA GLU A 478 -22.10 15.38 17.42
C GLU A 478 -22.63 14.92 16.05
N PRO A 479 -21.76 14.50 15.12
CA PRO A 479 -22.26 13.84 13.93
C PRO A 479 -22.66 12.41 14.31
N GLU A 480 -23.89 12.06 14.01
CA GLU A 480 -24.42 10.70 14.02
C GLU A 480 -23.53 9.76 13.16
N TYR A 481 -22.67 9.04 13.85
CA TYR A 481 -21.71 8.09 13.26
C TYR A 481 -22.30 6.70 13.00
N THR A 482 -23.61 6.58 12.82
CA THR A 482 -24.25 5.26 12.73
C THR A 482 -24.51 4.77 11.30
N GLU A 483 -24.38 5.59 10.27
CA GLU A 483 -24.88 5.17 8.93
C GLU A 483 -23.85 5.02 7.81
N VAL A 484 -22.58 5.35 7.99
CA VAL A 484 -21.58 5.24 6.91
C VAL A 484 -20.70 4.00 7.00
N LEU A 485 -20.75 3.24 8.11
CA LEU A 485 -20.02 1.97 8.28
C LEU A 485 -20.90 0.74 8.13
N LEU A 486 -22.17 0.95 7.95
CA LEU A 486 -23.10 -0.03 7.43
C LEU A 486 -23.40 0.40 5.98
N GLU A 487 -22.55 0.01 5.02
CA GLU A 487 -23.17 -0.43 3.79
C GLU A 487 -24.09 -1.53 4.26
N LYS A 488 -25.32 -1.14 4.53
CA LYS A 488 -26.43 -2.07 4.66
C LYS A 488 -26.32 -3.03 3.48
N GLU A 489 -26.36 -4.30 3.79
CA GLU A 489 -26.97 -5.31 2.96
C GLU A 489 -28.43 -4.88 2.71
N GLU A 490 -28.64 -3.80 1.99
CA GLU A 490 -29.91 -3.35 1.48
C GLU A 490 -29.63 -2.57 0.20
N ASP A 491 -29.53 -3.31 -0.83
CA ASP A 491 -30.19 -3.17 -2.11
C ASP A 491 -30.02 -4.52 -2.81
N ILE A 492 -30.65 -5.53 -2.20
CA ILE A 492 -31.29 -6.56 -2.99
C ILE A 492 -32.42 -5.79 -3.68
N VAL A 493 -32.10 -5.17 -4.81
CA VAL A 493 -33.11 -5.02 -5.84
C VAL A 493 -33.52 -6.46 -6.12
N GLU A 494 -34.68 -6.84 -5.65
CA GLU A 494 -35.35 -8.04 -6.10
C GLU A 494 -35.38 -7.98 -7.63
N MET A 495 -34.44 -8.66 -8.24
CA MET A 495 -34.60 -9.11 -9.60
C MET A 495 -35.81 -10.00 -9.60
N PRO A 496 -36.75 -9.85 -10.56
CA PRO A 496 -37.94 -10.65 -10.58
C PRO A 496 -37.54 -12.12 -10.55
N LYS A 497 -38.02 -12.84 -9.54
CA LYS A 497 -37.93 -14.29 -9.42
C LYS A 497 -38.57 -14.92 -10.64
N THR A 498 -37.79 -15.34 -11.60
CA THR A 498 -38.10 -16.48 -12.46
C THR A 498 -36.78 -17.14 -12.84
N ILE A 499 -36.10 -17.73 -11.87
CA ILE A 499 -35.10 -18.75 -12.14
C ILE A 499 -35.90 -19.99 -12.52
N GLN A 500 -36.11 -20.20 -13.81
CA GLN A 500 -36.44 -21.53 -14.33
C GLN A 500 -35.18 -22.38 -14.10
N GLU A 501 -35.32 -23.46 -13.33
CA GLU A 501 -34.22 -24.42 -13.14
C GLU A 501 -33.81 -24.95 -14.53
N LEU A 502 -32.51 -24.85 -14.83
CA LEU A 502 -31.93 -25.38 -16.06
C LEU A 502 -32.18 -26.91 -16.13
N THR A 503 -32.98 -27.34 -17.11
CA THR A 503 -33.21 -28.77 -17.32
C THR A 503 -32.67 -29.26 -18.68
N PRO A 504 -32.25 -30.53 -18.76
CA PRO A 504 -31.80 -31.13 -20.01
C PRO A 504 -32.83 -31.05 -21.14
N GLU A 505 -34.13 -31.12 -20.80
CA GLU A 505 -35.23 -31.01 -21.75
C GLU A 505 -35.35 -29.62 -22.36
N MET A 506 -35.17 -28.57 -21.55
CA MET A 506 -35.15 -27.18 -22.04
C MET A 506 -34.00 -26.95 -23.01
N MET A 507 -32.79 -27.45 -22.69
CA MET A 507 -31.64 -27.36 -23.57
C MET A 507 -31.88 -28.08 -24.89
N LEU A 508 -32.42 -29.28 -24.86
CA LEU A 508 -32.70 -30.05 -26.08
C LEU A 508 -33.80 -29.39 -26.92
N ALA A 509 -34.84 -28.87 -26.29
CA ALA A 509 -35.93 -28.17 -26.98
C ALA A 509 -35.39 -26.92 -27.72
N LYS A 510 -34.54 -26.12 -27.05
CA LYS A 510 -34.00 -24.90 -27.66
C LYS A 510 -32.99 -25.19 -28.79
N ILE A 511 -32.15 -26.20 -28.62
CA ILE A 511 -31.24 -26.66 -29.69
C ILE A 511 -32.01 -27.09 -30.94
N ASN A 512 -33.14 -27.83 -30.74
CA ASN A 512 -34.01 -28.28 -31.83
C ASN A 512 -34.76 -27.11 -32.47
N GLU A 513 -35.25 -26.16 -31.69
CA GLU A 513 -35.92 -24.94 -32.17
C GLU A 513 -35.03 -24.13 -33.09
N LEU A 514 -33.75 -23.98 -32.71
CA LEU A 514 -32.76 -23.27 -33.52
C LEU A 514 -32.21 -24.09 -34.70
N GLY A 515 -32.58 -25.36 -34.81
CA GLY A 515 -32.08 -26.26 -35.85
C GLY A 515 -30.56 -26.53 -35.75
N TYR A 516 -30.00 -26.43 -34.55
CA TYR A 516 -28.57 -26.62 -34.31
C TYR A 516 -28.25 -28.11 -34.07
N SER A 517 -27.05 -28.49 -34.48
CA SER A 517 -26.47 -29.74 -33.97
C SER A 517 -25.96 -29.52 -32.55
N ILE A 518 -25.95 -30.57 -31.72
CA ILE A 518 -25.40 -30.53 -30.34
C ILE A 518 -23.94 -30.00 -30.35
N ARG A 519 -23.18 -30.29 -31.44
CA ARG A 519 -21.81 -29.84 -31.58
C ARG A 519 -21.73 -28.31 -31.77
N LYS A 520 -22.61 -27.76 -32.63
CA LYS A 520 -22.67 -26.32 -32.88
C LYS A 520 -23.11 -25.56 -31.64
N ALA A 521 -24.13 -26.07 -30.96
CA ALA A 521 -24.58 -25.45 -29.68
C ALA A 521 -23.51 -25.50 -28.59
N ALA A 522 -22.75 -26.59 -28.48
CA ALA A 522 -21.65 -26.71 -27.53
C ALA A 522 -20.51 -25.70 -27.83
N ASP A 523 -20.17 -25.50 -29.08
CA ASP A 523 -19.16 -24.55 -29.55
C ASP A 523 -19.58 -23.09 -29.18
N GLU A 524 -20.85 -22.73 -29.42
CA GLU A 524 -21.39 -21.40 -29.04
C GLU A 524 -21.42 -21.17 -27.53
N MET A 525 -21.69 -22.20 -26.73
CA MET A 525 -21.66 -22.12 -25.26
C MET A 525 -20.23 -22.13 -24.70
N GLY A 526 -19.21 -22.40 -25.51
CA GLY A 526 -17.83 -22.56 -25.03
C GLY A 526 -17.66 -23.76 -24.09
N ILE A 527 -18.39 -24.86 -24.32
CA ILE A 527 -18.28 -26.12 -23.58
C ILE A 527 -17.98 -27.29 -24.52
N SER A 528 -17.44 -28.38 -23.96
CA SER A 528 -17.15 -29.55 -24.82
C SER A 528 -18.44 -30.21 -25.30
N HIS A 529 -18.48 -30.63 -26.57
CA HIS A 529 -19.59 -31.42 -27.15
C HIS A 529 -19.95 -32.65 -26.28
N THR A 530 -18.94 -33.31 -25.72
CA THR A 530 -19.13 -34.47 -24.85
C THR A 530 -19.86 -34.11 -23.55
N THR A 531 -19.58 -32.93 -23.00
CA THR A 531 -20.24 -32.40 -21.81
C THR A 531 -21.71 -32.11 -22.07
N LEU A 532 -22.01 -31.35 -23.14
CA LEU A 532 -23.38 -31.04 -23.50
C LEU A 532 -24.19 -32.31 -23.84
N SER A 533 -23.62 -33.24 -24.61
CA SER A 533 -24.28 -34.51 -24.95
C SER A 533 -24.58 -35.38 -23.72
N ARG A 534 -23.67 -35.42 -22.74
CA ARG A 534 -23.89 -36.13 -21.47
C ARG A 534 -24.93 -35.44 -20.58
N TYR A 535 -24.98 -34.11 -20.63
CA TYR A 535 -26.01 -33.34 -19.90
C TYR A 535 -27.39 -33.65 -20.43
N ILE A 536 -27.61 -33.52 -21.73
CA ILE A 536 -28.88 -33.81 -22.41
C ILE A 536 -29.30 -35.27 -22.22
N ALA A 537 -28.35 -36.20 -22.18
CA ALA A 537 -28.61 -37.62 -21.97
C ALA A 537 -28.76 -38.03 -20.50
N HIS A 538 -28.87 -37.10 -19.55
CA HIS A 538 -28.96 -37.34 -18.09
C HIS A 538 -27.80 -38.20 -17.53
N LYS A 539 -26.65 -38.21 -18.18
CA LYS A 539 -25.49 -39.03 -17.80
C LYS A 539 -24.45 -38.28 -16.94
N ILE A 540 -24.72 -37.05 -16.55
CA ILE A 540 -23.85 -36.27 -15.66
C ILE A 540 -24.23 -36.62 -14.21
N LYS A 541 -23.27 -37.24 -13.51
CA LYS A 541 -23.41 -37.57 -12.06
C LYS A 541 -23.00 -36.40 -11.16
N ARG A 542 -22.41 -35.36 -11.68
CA ARG A 542 -21.91 -34.16 -10.95
C ARG A 542 -22.23 -32.93 -11.77
N GLN A 543 -22.98 -31.99 -11.19
CA GLN A 543 -23.15 -30.66 -11.75
C GLN A 543 -21.82 -29.90 -11.70
N ASN A 544 -21.50 -29.22 -12.82
CA ASN A 544 -20.41 -28.28 -12.89
C ASN A 544 -21.02 -26.89 -13.07
N LYS A 545 -20.97 -26.07 -12.00
CA LYS A 545 -21.61 -24.75 -11.95
C LYS A 545 -21.18 -23.84 -13.11
N ASP A 546 -19.93 -23.91 -13.56
CA ASP A 546 -19.43 -23.12 -14.67
C ASP A 546 -20.10 -23.51 -16.00
N ASN A 547 -20.26 -24.81 -16.27
CA ASN A 547 -20.97 -25.29 -17.45
C ASN A 547 -22.47 -25.01 -17.39
N ASP A 548 -23.09 -25.14 -16.22
CA ASP A 548 -24.51 -24.84 -16.02
C ASP A 548 -24.76 -23.34 -16.26
N GLN A 549 -23.89 -22.47 -15.81
CA GLN A 549 -23.98 -21.03 -16.03
C GLN A 549 -23.83 -20.65 -17.50
N LYS A 550 -22.91 -21.28 -18.22
CA LYS A 550 -22.74 -21.09 -19.68
C LYS A 550 -23.96 -21.56 -20.45
N MET A 551 -24.54 -22.67 -20.06
CA MET A 551 -25.77 -23.19 -20.66
C MET A 551 -26.96 -22.27 -20.38
N MET A 552 -27.11 -21.73 -19.18
CA MET A 552 -28.18 -20.76 -18.85
C MET A 552 -28.01 -19.46 -19.64
N LEU A 553 -26.81 -18.88 -19.70
CA LEU A 553 -26.53 -17.68 -20.47
C LEU A 553 -26.86 -17.87 -21.95
N TRP A 554 -26.52 -19.03 -22.51
CA TRP A 554 -26.83 -19.34 -23.91
C TRP A 554 -28.35 -19.45 -24.15
N LEU A 555 -29.12 -20.04 -23.21
CA LEU A 555 -30.58 -20.08 -23.29
C LEU A 555 -31.18 -18.68 -23.26
N GLU A 556 -30.70 -17.81 -22.35
CA GLU A 556 -31.17 -16.42 -22.23
C GLU A 556 -30.85 -15.59 -23.48
N MET A 557 -29.67 -15.79 -24.08
CA MET A 557 -29.26 -15.08 -25.32
C MET A 557 -30.08 -15.50 -26.54
N ASN A 558 -30.66 -16.70 -26.52
CA ASN A 558 -31.43 -17.25 -27.63
C ASN A 558 -32.96 -17.33 -27.33
N SER A 559 -33.39 -16.85 -26.16
CA SER A 559 -34.81 -16.71 -25.81
C SER A 559 -35.38 -15.43 -26.38
#